data_69ed0e0e78cc784370be789f894b3fce
#
_entry.id   69ed0e0e78cc784370be789f894b3fce
#
_cell.length_a   1.000
_cell.length_b   1.000
_cell.length_c   1.000
_cell.angle_alpha   90.00
_cell.angle_beta   90.00
_cell.angle_gamma   90.00
#
_symmetry.space_group_name_H-M   'P 1'
#
loop_
_entity.id
_entity.type
_entity.pdbx_description
1 polymer ?
#
loop_
_entity_poly.entity_id
_entity_poly.type
_entity_poly.pdbx_seq_one_letter_code
_entity_poly.pdbx_strand_id
1 'polypeptide(L)'
;MQVLHVCSEMFPLLKTGGLADVIGALPAAQIADGVDARVLLPAFPDIRRGVTDAQVVSRRDTFAGHITLLFGHYNGVGIYLIDAPHLYDRPGSPYHDTNLFAYTDNVLRFALLGWVGAEMASGLDPFWRPDVVHAHDWHAGLAPAYLAARGRPAKSVFTVHNLAYQ
;
A
#
# COMPACT_ATOMS: atom_id res chain seq x y z
N MET A 1 -14.06 -7.35 11.94
CA MET A 1 -13.96 -6.48 10.75
C MET A 1 -12.52 -6.51 10.25
N GLN A 2 -12.33 -6.64 8.97
CA GLN A 2 -11.03 -6.68 8.31
C GLN A 2 -10.79 -5.37 7.56
N VAL A 3 -9.70 -4.67 7.88
CA VAL A 3 -9.35 -3.37 7.32
C VAL A 3 -8.00 -3.46 6.62
N LEU A 4 -7.92 -2.96 5.40
CA LEU A 4 -6.68 -2.80 4.66
C LEU A 4 -6.34 -1.32 4.53
N HIS A 5 -5.21 -0.92 5.10
CA HIS A 5 -4.64 0.40 4.86
C HIS A 5 -3.78 0.37 3.60
N VAL A 6 -4.08 1.23 2.65
CA VAL A 6 -3.34 1.36 1.39
C VAL A 6 -2.57 2.67 1.42
N CYS A 7 -1.26 2.59 1.38
CA CYS A 7 -0.40 3.76 1.59
C CYS A 7 0.99 3.54 0.99
N SER A 8 1.78 4.60 0.96
CA SER A 8 3.13 4.59 0.37
C SER A 8 4.25 4.58 1.40
N GLU A 9 3.93 4.78 2.69
CA GLU A 9 4.93 4.89 3.76
C GLU A 9 4.40 4.25 5.04
N MET A 10 5.34 3.82 5.89
CA MET A 10 5.04 3.30 7.24
C MET A 10 6.27 3.46 8.12
N PHE A 11 6.13 4.22 9.22
CA PHE A 11 7.21 4.33 10.22
C PHE A 11 7.37 3.01 11.00
N PRO A 12 8.55 2.55 11.32
CA PRO A 12 9.86 3.14 10.99
C PRO A 12 10.48 2.60 9.69
N LEU A 13 9.76 1.80 8.91
CA LEU A 13 10.28 1.17 7.70
C LEU A 13 10.71 2.21 6.66
N LEU A 14 9.87 3.20 6.43
CA LEU A 14 10.13 4.30 5.51
C LEU A 14 9.28 5.50 5.91
N LYS A 15 9.95 6.65 6.11
CA LYS A 15 9.27 7.90 6.47
C LYS A 15 9.81 9.07 5.67
N THR A 16 8.91 9.81 5.03
CA THR A 16 9.20 11.14 4.48
C THR A 16 8.33 12.22 5.12
N GLY A 17 7.18 11.87 5.71
CA GLY A 17 6.25 12.82 6.33
C GLY A 17 5.32 12.18 7.35
N GLY A 18 4.27 12.91 7.73
CA GLY A 18 3.34 12.52 8.79
C GLY A 18 2.48 11.29 8.48
N LEU A 19 2.29 10.97 7.20
CA LEU A 19 1.60 9.74 6.79
C LEU A 19 2.26 8.50 7.40
N ALA A 20 3.58 8.43 7.36
CA ALA A 20 4.31 7.29 7.90
C ALA A 20 4.05 7.09 9.40
N ASP A 21 3.96 8.18 10.16
CA ASP A 21 3.70 8.13 11.60
C ASP A 21 2.31 7.56 11.90
N VAL A 22 1.31 7.95 11.12
CA VAL A 22 -0.06 7.43 11.26
C VAL A 22 -0.09 5.93 10.98
N ILE A 23 0.53 5.48 9.90
CA ILE A 23 0.54 4.07 9.53
C ILE A 23 1.41 3.23 10.49
N GLY A 24 2.39 3.84 11.11
CA GLY A 24 3.18 3.19 12.18
C GLY A 24 2.41 2.98 13.49
N ALA A 25 1.26 3.63 13.67
CA ALA A 25 0.49 3.61 14.92
C ALA A 25 -0.94 3.11 14.75
N LEU A 26 -1.68 3.56 13.75
CA LEU A 26 -3.12 3.30 13.62
C LEU A 26 -3.46 1.81 13.46
N PRO A 27 -2.83 1.04 12.56
CA PRO A 27 -3.15 -0.39 12.44
C PRO A 27 -2.93 -1.16 13.75
N ALA A 28 -1.84 -0.88 14.44
CA ALA A 28 -1.54 -1.51 15.73
C ALA A 28 -2.59 -1.19 16.79
N ALA A 29 -3.05 0.08 16.85
CA ALA A 29 -4.12 0.48 17.76
C ALA A 29 -5.45 -0.21 17.43
N GLN A 30 -5.77 -0.35 16.14
CA GLN A 30 -6.97 -1.07 15.70
C GLN A 30 -6.91 -2.55 16.08
N ILE A 31 -5.75 -3.19 15.92
CA ILE A 31 -5.54 -4.59 16.31
C ILE A 31 -5.77 -4.74 17.82
N ALA A 32 -5.27 -3.81 18.63
CA ALA A 32 -5.48 -3.82 20.08
C ALA A 32 -6.97 -3.71 20.45
N ASP A 33 -7.76 -3.06 19.61
CA ASP A 33 -9.21 -2.92 19.77
C ASP A 33 -10.01 -4.08 19.12
N GLY A 34 -9.35 -5.12 18.65
CA GLY A 34 -10.00 -6.30 18.07
C GLY A 34 -10.31 -6.22 16.58
N VAL A 35 -9.81 -5.22 15.88
CA VAL A 35 -9.93 -5.11 14.42
C VAL A 35 -8.77 -5.86 13.75
N ASP A 36 -9.07 -6.64 12.71
CA ASP A 36 -8.04 -7.28 11.91
C ASP A 36 -7.55 -6.31 10.83
N ALA A 37 -6.56 -5.50 11.20
CA ALA A 37 -5.99 -4.48 10.34
C ALA A 37 -4.67 -4.94 9.72
N ARG A 38 -4.53 -4.75 8.41
CA ARG A 38 -3.30 -5.00 7.66
C ARG A 38 -2.94 -3.80 6.80
N VAL A 39 -1.72 -3.77 6.31
CA VAL A 39 -1.19 -2.65 5.52
C VAL A 39 -0.72 -3.15 4.16
N LEU A 40 -1.02 -2.40 3.10
CA LEU A 40 -0.51 -2.63 1.75
C LEU A 40 0.44 -1.49 1.37
N LEU A 41 1.66 -1.84 1.00
CA LEU A 41 2.74 -0.92 0.65
C LEU A 41 3.40 -1.34 -0.67
N PRO A 42 3.92 -0.39 -1.46
CA PRO A 42 4.89 -0.74 -2.49
C PRO A 42 6.17 -1.29 -1.85
N ALA A 43 6.80 -2.26 -2.51
CA ALA A 43 8.06 -2.82 -2.02
C ALA A 43 9.25 -1.90 -2.35
N PHE A 44 9.23 -0.67 -1.83
CA PHE A 44 10.40 0.19 -1.87
C PHE A 44 11.58 -0.47 -1.14
N PRO A 45 12.82 -0.17 -1.51
CA PRO A 45 13.98 -0.88 -0.95
C PRO A 45 14.01 -0.93 0.59
N ASP A 46 13.76 0.18 1.26
CA ASP A 46 13.79 0.24 2.73
C ASP A 46 12.66 -0.60 3.35
N ILE A 47 11.47 -0.56 2.77
CA ILE A 47 10.33 -1.35 3.24
C ILE A 47 10.63 -2.84 3.02
N ARG A 48 11.12 -3.19 1.85
CA ARG A 48 11.44 -4.58 1.50
C ARG A 48 12.47 -5.19 2.46
N ARG A 49 13.49 -4.42 2.82
CA ARG A 49 14.51 -4.86 3.78
C ARG A 49 13.96 -5.04 5.20
N GLY A 50 12.98 -4.25 5.59
CA GLY A 50 12.42 -4.28 6.93
C GLY A 50 11.39 -5.39 7.17
N VAL A 51 10.83 -5.99 6.12
CA VAL A 51 9.86 -7.09 6.21
C VAL A 51 10.56 -8.38 5.81
N THR A 52 11.19 -9.01 6.80
CA THR A 52 12.14 -10.11 6.57
C THR A 52 11.48 -11.48 6.37
N ASP A 53 10.22 -11.64 6.78
CA ASP A 53 9.46 -12.89 6.70
C ASP A 53 8.51 -12.95 5.50
N ALA A 54 8.62 -11.99 4.57
CA ALA A 54 7.70 -11.89 3.44
C ALA A 54 7.75 -13.11 2.52
N GLN A 55 6.58 -13.65 2.21
CA GLN A 55 6.41 -14.80 1.31
C GLN A 55 5.40 -14.47 0.22
N VAL A 56 5.50 -15.18 -0.91
CA VAL A 56 4.62 -14.99 -2.05
C VAL A 56 3.19 -15.43 -1.72
N VAL A 57 2.23 -14.56 -1.98
CA VAL A 57 0.80 -14.85 -1.86
C VAL A 57 0.19 -15.12 -3.23
N SER A 58 0.47 -14.25 -4.21
CA SER A 58 -0.07 -14.38 -5.57
C SER A 58 0.75 -13.55 -6.56
N ARG A 59 0.51 -13.82 -7.86
CA ARG A 59 1.12 -13.09 -8.96
C ARG A 59 0.04 -12.65 -9.92
N ARG A 60 0.24 -11.49 -10.57
CA ARG A 60 -0.69 -10.94 -11.57
C ARG A 60 0.08 -10.20 -12.67
N ASP A 61 -0.41 -10.32 -13.88
CA ASP A 61 -0.09 -9.38 -14.95
C ASP A 61 -1.07 -8.21 -14.87
N THR A 62 -0.55 -6.99 -14.92
CA THR A 62 -1.34 -5.78 -14.73
C THR A 62 -1.06 -4.79 -15.87
N PHE A 63 -1.85 -3.71 -15.90
CA PHE A 63 -1.59 -2.59 -16.82
C PHE A 63 -0.21 -1.94 -16.62
N ALA A 64 0.40 -2.13 -15.44
CA ALA A 64 1.72 -1.60 -15.09
C ALA A 64 2.81 -2.70 -15.08
N GLY A 65 2.56 -3.84 -15.68
CA GLY A 65 3.47 -4.96 -15.77
C GLY A 65 3.18 -6.07 -14.77
N HIS A 66 4.07 -7.03 -14.71
CA HIS A 66 3.95 -8.17 -13.81
C HIS A 66 4.25 -7.76 -12.37
N ILE A 67 3.41 -8.21 -11.44
CA ILE A 67 3.61 -7.99 -10.01
C ILE A 67 3.56 -9.31 -9.24
N THR A 68 4.26 -9.33 -8.11
CA THR A 68 4.13 -10.38 -7.09
C THR A 68 3.63 -9.74 -5.80
N LEU A 69 2.56 -10.27 -5.24
CA LEU A 69 2.08 -9.88 -3.91
C LEU A 69 2.78 -10.72 -2.87
N LEU A 70 3.46 -10.07 -1.94
CA LEU A 70 4.11 -10.70 -0.79
C LEU A 70 3.32 -10.39 0.48
N PHE A 71 3.40 -11.26 1.47
CA PHE A 71 2.84 -11.02 2.79
C PHE A 71 3.86 -11.38 3.87
N GLY A 72 4.06 -10.47 4.80
CA GLY A 72 4.93 -10.64 5.96
C GLY A 72 4.43 -9.80 7.13
N HIS A 73 5.29 -9.57 8.11
CA HIS A 73 4.92 -8.86 9.33
C HIS A 73 6.00 -7.86 9.74
N TYR A 74 5.55 -6.82 10.42
CA TYR A 74 6.40 -5.90 11.16
C TYR A 74 5.72 -5.53 12.48
N ASN A 75 6.37 -5.79 13.62
CA ASN A 75 5.84 -5.53 14.96
C ASN A 75 4.40 -6.05 15.15
N GLY A 76 4.12 -7.27 14.70
CA GLY A 76 2.81 -7.90 14.84
C GLY A 76 1.75 -7.40 13.85
N VAL A 77 2.07 -6.49 12.97
CA VAL A 77 1.16 -5.99 11.93
C VAL A 77 1.42 -6.76 10.63
N GLY A 78 0.38 -7.33 10.04
CA GLY A 78 0.46 -7.98 8.73
C GLY A 78 0.66 -6.94 7.63
N ILE A 79 1.65 -7.18 6.75
CA ILE A 79 2.04 -6.26 5.69
C ILE A 79 2.05 -6.99 4.37
N TYR A 80 1.26 -6.49 3.42
CA TYR A 80 1.34 -6.86 2.02
C TYR A 80 2.29 -5.92 1.28
N LEU A 81 3.15 -6.50 0.44
CA LEU A 81 4.10 -5.77 -0.39
C LEU A 81 3.81 -6.03 -1.86
N ILE A 82 3.77 -4.95 -2.64
CA ILE A 82 3.73 -5.06 -4.10
C ILE A 82 5.15 -5.13 -4.61
N ASP A 83 5.61 -6.31 -4.98
CA ASP A 83 6.92 -6.52 -5.56
C ASP A 83 6.84 -6.30 -7.08
N ALA A 84 7.24 -5.10 -7.49
CA ALA A 84 7.32 -4.66 -8.87
C ALA A 84 8.60 -3.85 -9.04
N PRO A 85 9.77 -4.50 -9.16
CA PRO A 85 11.07 -3.83 -9.13
C PRO A 85 11.22 -2.75 -10.20
N HIS A 86 10.62 -2.95 -11.37
CA HIS A 86 10.65 -1.97 -12.47
C HIS A 86 9.96 -0.64 -12.11
N LEU A 87 9.11 -0.64 -11.09
CA LEU A 87 8.42 0.57 -10.61
C LEU A 87 8.98 1.10 -9.28
N TYR A 88 9.31 0.22 -8.36
CA TYR A 88 9.55 0.61 -6.96
C TYR A 88 10.98 0.40 -6.49
N ASP A 89 11.76 -0.47 -7.12
CA ASP A 89 13.17 -0.68 -6.75
C ASP A 89 14.05 0.34 -7.46
N ARG A 90 14.03 1.57 -6.94
CA ARG A 90 14.75 2.70 -7.51
C ARG A 90 15.52 3.46 -6.44
N PRO A 91 16.67 4.09 -6.78
CA PRO A 91 17.35 4.98 -5.87
C PRO A 91 16.56 6.28 -5.64
N GLY A 92 16.88 6.99 -4.56
CA GLY A 92 16.18 8.23 -4.21
C GLY A 92 15.06 7.99 -3.20
N SER A 93 14.12 8.92 -3.15
CA SER A 93 12.94 8.80 -2.30
C SER A 93 11.83 8.00 -3.01
N PRO A 94 10.74 7.66 -2.32
CA PRO A 94 9.58 7.04 -2.97
C PRO A 94 9.01 7.86 -4.13
N TYR A 95 9.23 9.17 -4.15
CA TYR A 95 8.55 10.10 -5.07
C TYR A 95 9.49 10.80 -6.03
N HIS A 96 10.79 10.83 -5.73
CA HIS A 96 11.78 11.61 -6.47
C HIS A 96 13.04 10.78 -6.73
N ASP A 97 13.71 11.08 -7.83
CA ASP A 97 15.01 10.48 -8.14
C ASP A 97 16.13 11.10 -7.28
N THR A 98 17.37 10.66 -7.49
CA THR A 98 18.54 11.16 -6.74
C THR A 98 18.86 12.62 -7.01
N ASN A 99 18.31 13.22 -8.07
CA ASN A 99 18.42 14.64 -8.41
C ASN A 99 17.22 15.47 -7.93
N LEU A 100 16.35 14.89 -7.08
CA LEU A 100 15.14 15.50 -6.52
C LEU A 100 14.05 15.81 -7.55
N PHE A 101 14.10 15.24 -8.75
CA PHE A 101 13.02 15.34 -9.71
C PHE A 101 12.00 14.22 -9.48
N ALA A 102 10.71 14.56 -9.52
CA ALA A 102 9.65 13.57 -9.46
C ALA A 102 9.82 12.54 -10.59
N TYR A 103 9.63 11.26 -10.27
CA TYR A 103 9.62 10.23 -11.31
C TYR A 103 8.52 10.51 -12.31
N THR A 104 8.84 10.43 -13.60
CA THR A 104 7.91 10.77 -14.68
C THR A 104 6.74 9.82 -14.77
N ASP A 105 6.88 8.60 -14.24
CA ASP A 105 5.85 7.57 -14.22
C ASP A 105 5.14 7.43 -12.87
N ASN A 106 5.18 8.46 -12.02
CA ASN A 106 4.52 8.42 -10.70
C ASN A 106 3.03 8.13 -10.79
N VAL A 107 2.33 8.60 -11.81
CA VAL A 107 0.91 8.29 -12.01
C VAL A 107 0.72 6.78 -12.16
N LEU A 108 1.52 6.14 -12.98
CA LEU A 108 1.48 4.69 -13.19
C LEU A 108 1.83 3.91 -11.91
N ARG A 109 2.89 4.33 -11.23
CA ARG A 109 3.40 3.69 -10.02
C ARG A 109 2.33 3.67 -8.91
N PHE A 110 1.66 4.78 -8.71
CA PHE A 110 0.66 4.92 -7.66
C PHE A 110 -0.75 4.53 -8.10
N ALA A 111 -1.07 4.62 -9.40
CA ALA A 111 -2.27 3.97 -9.91
C ALA A 111 -2.26 2.46 -9.64
N LEU A 112 -1.11 1.81 -9.79
CA LEU A 112 -0.96 0.40 -9.44
C LEU A 112 -1.23 0.15 -7.95
N LEU A 113 -0.74 0.99 -7.06
CA LEU A 113 -1.01 0.86 -5.62
C LEU A 113 -2.52 0.84 -5.34
N GLY A 114 -3.25 1.80 -5.89
CA GLY A 114 -4.71 1.86 -5.75
C GLY A 114 -5.41 0.64 -6.37
N TRP A 115 -4.95 0.20 -7.54
CA TRP A 115 -5.49 -0.97 -8.23
C TRP A 115 -5.32 -2.25 -7.40
N VAL A 116 -4.14 -2.47 -6.84
CA VAL A 116 -3.88 -3.64 -5.98
C VAL A 116 -4.74 -3.57 -4.72
N GLY A 117 -4.92 -2.39 -4.13
CA GLY A 117 -5.85 -2.21 -3.01
C GLY A 117 -7.26 -2.68 -3.33
N ALA A 118 -7.76 -2.35 -4.52
CA ALA A 118 -9.07 -2.81 -4.98
C ALA A 118 -9.09 -4.31 -5.30
N GLU A 119 -8.03 -4.86 -5.88
CA GLU A 119 -7.91 -6.30 -6.15
C GLU A 119 -7.89 -7.12 -4.86
N MET A 120 -7.34 -6.58 -3.77
CA MET A 120 -7.40 -7.24 -2.47
C MET A 120 -8.85 -7.48 -2.03
N ALA A 121 -9.74 -6.53 -2.28
CA ALA A 121 -11.17 -6.68 -1.99
C ALA A 121 -11.85 -7.70 -2.89
N SER A 122 -11.26 -8.03 -4.03
CA SER A 122 -11.77 -9.00 -4.99
C SER A 122 -11.12 -10.38 -4.89
N GLY A 123 -10.27 -10.62 -3.87
CA GLY A 123 -9.70 -11.93 -3.58
C GLY A 123 -8.30 -12.16 -4.14
N LEU A 124 -7.49 -11.11 -4.29
CA LEU A 124 -6.09 -11.26 -4.68
C LEU A 124 -5.31 -12.15 -3.69
N ASP A 125 -5.61 -12.04 -2.40
CA ASP A 125 -5.26 -13.05 -1.39
C ASP A 125 -6.48 -13.96 -1.19
N PRO A 126 -6.39 -15.26 -1.53
CA PRO A 126 -7.53 -16.17 -1.39
C PRO A 126 -7.93 -16.44 0.06
N PHE A 127 -7.08 -16.09 1.04
CA PHE A 127 -7.31 -16.37 2.46
C PHE A 127 -7.72 -15.15 3.27
N TRP A 128 -7.67 -13.96 2.70
CA TRP A 128 -8.02 -12.75 3.43
C TRP A 128 -8.57 -11.67 2.50
N ARG A 129 -9.72 -11.12 2.85
CA ARG A 129 -10.35 -10.00 2.13
C ARG A 129 -10.70 -8.88 3.10
N PRO A 130 -10.40 -7.62 2.76
CA PRO A 130 -10.85 -6.50 3.56
C PRO A 130 -12.36 -6.25 3.41
N ASP A 131 -13.01 -5.89 4.51
CA ASP A 131 -14.34 -5.30 4.52
C ASP A 131 -14.28 -3.80 4.20
N VAL A 132 -13.16 -3.16 4.60
CA VAL A 132 -12.89 -1.75 4.40
C VAL A 132 -11.49 -1.59 3.80
N VAL A 133 -11.41 -0.82 2.72
CA VAL A 133 -10.14 -0.36 2.13
C VAL A 133 -9.98 1.11 2.52
N HIS A 134 -8.98 1.39 3.34
CA HIS A 134 -8.67 2.74 3.82
C HIS A 134 -7.45 3.28 3.06
N ALA A 135 -7.72 4.14 2.08
CA ALA A 135 -6.70 4.77 1.25
C ALA A 135 -6.18 6.05 1.89
N HIS A 136 -4.86 6.24 1.87
CA HIS A 136 -4.20 7.38 2.48
C HIS A 136 -3.45 8.21 1.43
N ASP A 137 -3.81 9.48 1.33
CA ASP A 137 -3.24 10.48 0.44
C ASP A 137 -3.37 10.14 -1.06
N TRP A 138 -2.85 11.02 -1.90
CA TRP A 138 -3.02 10.91 -3.36
C TRP A 138 -2.41 9.62 -3.93
N HIS A 139 -1.37 9.08 -3.31
CA HIS A 139 -0.71 7.84 -3.74
C HIS A 139 -1.66 6.65 -3.78
N ALA A 140 -2.62 6.62 -2.88
CA ALA A 140 -3.63 5.57 -2.82
C ALA A 140 -5.02 6.04 -3.30
N GLY A 141 -5.12 7.26 -3.80
CA GLY A 141 -6.40 7.92 -4.08
C GLY A 141 -7.24 7.27 -5.18
N LEU A 142 -6.65 6.42 -6.03
CA LEU A 142 -7.41 5.69 -7.05
C LEU A 142 -8.07 4.42 -6.52
N ALA A 143 -7.74 3.95 -5.32
CA ALA A 143 -8.35 2.74 -4.76
C ALA A 143 -9.89 2.84 -4.66
N PRO A 144 -10.49 3.92 -4.16
CA PRO A 144 -11.94 4.05 -4.15
C PRO A 144 -12.57 4.00 -5.55
N ALA A 145 -11.92 4.61 -6.54
CA ALA A 145 -12.42 4.59 -7.92
C ALA A 145 -12.38 3.18 -8.51
N TYR A 146 -11.30 2.45 -8.30
CA TYR A 146 -11.20 1.05 -8.76
C TYR A 146 -12.19 0.14 -8.02
N LEU A 147 -12.45 0.37 -6.74
CA LEU A 147 -13.50 -0.34 -5.99
C LEU A 147 -14.89 -0.06 -6.58
N ALA A 148 -15.19 1.19 -6.89
CA ALA A 148 -16.45 1.57 -7.51
C ALA A 148 -16.64 0.88 -8.87
N ALA A 149 -15.58 0.82 -9.68
CA ALA A 149 -15.61 0.12 -10.98
C ALA A 149 -15.88 -1.39 -10.86
N ARG A 150 -15.59 -1.98 -9.70
CA ARG A 150 -15.81 -3.41 -9.40
C ARG A 150 -17.12 -3.69 -8.65
N GLY A 151 -18.04 -2.74 -8.59
CA GLY A 151 -19.30 -2.90 -7.86
C GLY A 151 -19.16 -2.81 -6.34
N ARG A 152 -18.11 -2.16 -5.86
CA ARG A 152 -17.84 -1.92 -4.42
C ARG A 152 -17.79 -3.21 -3.59
N PRO A 153 -16.82 -4.10 -3.86
CA PRO A 153 -16.68 -5.35 -3.08
C PRO A 153 -16.25 -5.10 -1.63
N ALA A 154 -15.78 -3.89 -1.31
CA ALA A 154 -15.50 -3.41 0.04
C ALA A 154 -15.91 -1.95 0.16
N LYS A 155 -16.14 -1.48 1.38
CA LYS A 155 -16.30 -0.06 1.66
C LYS A 155 -14.96 0.63 1.56
N SER A 156 -14.97 1.93 1.23
CA SER A 156 -13.76 2.74 1.16
C SER A 156 -13.81 3.91 2.13
N VAL A 157 -12.64 4.20 2.72
CA VAL A 157 -12.36 5.43 3.46
C VAL A 157 -11.16 6.08 2.81
N PHE A 158 -11.19 7.39 2.67
CA PHE A 158 -10.06 8.14 2.14
C PHE A 158 -9.65 9.23 3.13
N THR A 159 -8.37 9.21 3.55
CA THR A 159 -7.82 10.22 4.45
C THR A 159 -6.76 11.05 3.74
N VAL A 160 -6.90 12.36 3.84
CA VAL A 160 -5.92 13.32 3.36
C VAL A 160 -5.08 13.77 4.56
N HIS A 161 -3.81 13.40 4.58
CA HIS A 161 -2.85 13.81 5.62
C HIS A 161 -2.12 15.08 5.22
N ASN A 162 -1.95 15.29 3.92
CA ASN A 162 -1.28 16.44 3.36
C ASN A 162 -1.95 16.78 2.02
N LEU A 163 -2.39 18.03 1.88
CA LEU A 163 -2.80 18.52 0.56
C LEU A 163 -1.55 18.64 -0.28
N ALA A 164 -1.50 17.91 -1.38
CA ALA A 164 -0.33 17.72 -2.19
C ALA A 164 0.41 19.03 -2.49
N TYR A 165 1.69 19.05 -2.24
CA TYR A 165 2.59 20.11 -2.68
C TYR A 165 2.25 21.52 -2.14
N GLN A 166 1.74 21.59 -0.93
CA GLN A 166 1.65 22.87 -0.23
C GLN A 166 2.97 23.28 0.38
#